data_2542624d13ee60a09003ef5505ddd085
#
_entry.id   2542624d13ee60a09003ef5505ddd085
#
_cell.length_a   1.000
_cell.length_b   1.000
_cell.length_c   1.000
_cell.angle_alpha   90.00
_cell.angle_beta   90.00
_cell.angle_gamma   90.00
#
_symmetry.space_group_name_H-M   'P 1'
#
loop_
_entity.id
_entity.type
_entity.pdbx_description
1 polymer ?
#
loop_
_entity_poly.entity_id
_entity_poly.type
_entity_poly.pdbx_seq_one_letter_code
_entity_poly.pdbx_strand_id
1 'polypeptide(L)' 'MRDPNRIYPFCMELARLWSMHPDMRFGQLMFGIEALAYTKHQKDSFYIEDDEFMKIIRDKLEVGA' A
#
# COMPACT_ATOMS: atom_id res chain seq x y z
N MET A 1 -4.37 -20.10 9.69
CA MET A 1 -3.48 -19.02 10.18
C MET A 1 -2.55 -18.59 9.06
N ARG A 2 -2.32 -17.29 8.93
CA ARG A 2 -1.47 -16.78 7.86
C ARG A 2 0.01 -16.95 8.20
N ASP A 3 0.81 -17.18 7.17
CA ASP A 3 2.25 -17.34 7.32
C ASP A 3 2.86 -15.97 7.68
N PRO A 4 3.53 -15.85 8.85
CA PRO A 4 4.15 -14.57 9.21
C PRO A 4 5.33 -14.19 8.31
N ASN A 5 5.88 -15.13 7.56
CA ASN A 5 6.98 -14.84 6.64
C ASN A 5 6.58 -13.93 5.49
N ARG A 6 5.29 -13.70 5.27
CA ARG A 6 4.80 -12.78 4.24
C ARG A 6 5.04 -11.32 4.62
N ILE A 7 5.22 -11.04 5.91
CA ILE A 7 5.24 -9.66 6.41
C ILE A 7 6.47 -8.91 5.95
N TYR A 8 7.65 -9.52 6.09
CA TYR A 8 8.90 -8.84 5.70
C TYR A 8 8.95 -8.47 4.23
N PRO A 9 8.67 -9.38 3.29
CA PRO A 9 8.66 -9.00 1.88
C PRO A 9 7.67 -7.89 1.58
N PHE A 10 6.51 -7.91 2.22
CA PHE A 10 5.51 -6.87 2.05
C PHE A 10 6.06 -5.52 2.50
N CYS A 11 6.65 -5.48 3.69
CA CYS A 11 7.18 -4.23 4.24
C CYS A 11 8.38 -3.73 3.44
N MET A 12 9.22 -4.62 2.91
CA MET A 12 10.35 -4.21 2.08
C MET A 12 9.88 -3.59 0.77
N GLU A 13 8.85 -4.15 0.15
CA GLU A 13 8.29 -3.57 -1.06
C GLU A 13 7.64 -2.22 -0.77
N LEU A 14 6.93 -2.11 0.35
CA LEU A 14 6.37 -0.83 0.76
C LEU A 14 7.47 0.21 0.98
N ALA A 15 8.57 -0.19 1.61
CA ALA A 15 9.71 0.70 1.85
C ALA A 15 10.31 1.19 0.52
N ARG A 16 10.45 0.28 -0.45
CA ARG A 16 10.97 0.62 -1.78
C ARG A 16 10.08 1.65 -2.46
N LEU A 17 8.79 1.42 -2.45
CA LEU A 17 7.83 2.32 -3.09
C LEU A 17 7.75 3.67 -2.38
N TRP A 18 7.72 3.66 -1.06
CA TRP A 18 7.68 4.89 -0.28
C TRP A 18 8.95 5.72 -0.48
N SER A 19 10.09 5.06 -0.66
CA SER A 19 11.36 5.75 -0.88
C SER A 19 11.37 6.59 -2.15
N MET A 20 10.48 6.32 -3.09
CA MET A 20 10.31 7.15 -4.28
C MET A 20 9.65 8.49 -3.96
N HIS A 21 9.05 8.61 -2.78
CA HIS A 21 8.33 9.80 -2.33
C HIS A 21 8.79 10.19 -0.92
N PRO A 22 10.09 10.56 -0.76
CA PRO A 22 10.68 10.70 0.58
C PRO A 22 10.07 11.82 1.42
N ASP A 23 9.42 12.78 0.80
CA ASP A 23 8.79 13.87 1.53
C ASP A 23 7.38 13.52 2.01
N MET A 24 6.86 12.39 1.63
CA MET A 24 5.54 11.95 2.04
C MET A 24 5.59 11.36 3.44
N ARG A 25 4.80 11.90 4.35
CA ARG A 25 4.72 11.39 5.71
C ARG A 25 3.87 10.12 5.74
N PHE A 26 4.13 9.29 6.73
CA PHE A 26 3.42 8.01 6.85
C PHE A 26 1.90 8.18 6.88
N GLY A 27 1.41 9.18 7.63
CA GLY A 27 -0.03 9.43 7.69
C GLY A 27 -0.61 9.82 6.34
N GLN A 28 0.12 10.60 5.56
CA GLN A 28 -0.29 10.97 4.21
C GLN A 28 -0.32 9.74 3.29
N LEU A 29 0.68 8.89 3.42
CA LEU A 29 0.78 7.65 2.65
C LEU A 29 -0.42 6.76 2.93
N MET A 30 -0.70 6.50 4.21
CA MET A 30 -1.79 5.62 4.59
C MET A 30 -3.15 6.19 4.18
N PHE A 31 -3.34 7.48 4.38
CA PHE A 31 -4.59 8.14 4.00
C PHE A 31 -4.82 8.01 2.49
N GLY A 32 -3.79 8.26 1.70
CA GLY A 32 -3.90 8.17 0.24
C GLY A 32 -4.20 6.77 -0.23
N ILE A 33 -3.56 5.77 0.35
CA ILE A 33 -3.79 4.37 -0.01
C ILE A 33 -5.21 3.95 0.35
N GLU A 34 -5.67 4.32 1.54
CA GLU A 34 -7.03 3.98 1.97
C GLU A 34 -8.07 4.67 1.10
N ALA A 35 -7.84 5.93 0.75
CA ALA A 35 -8.76 6.66 -0.12
C ALA A 35 -8.84 6.01 -1.49
N LEU A 36 -7.72 5.59 -2.04
CA LEU A 36 -7.69 4.91 -3.34
C LEU A 36 -8.42 3.58 -3.28
N ALA A 37 -8.20 2.82 -2.21
CA ALA A 37 -8.88 1.54 -2.02
C ALA A 37 -10.40 1.73 -2.00
N TYR A 38 -10.86 2.74 -1.27
CA TYR A 38 -12.28 3.00 -1.12
C TYR A 38 -12.89 3.55 -2.40
N THR A 39 -12.26 4.54 -3.03
CA THR A 39 -12.85 5.24 -4.16
C THR A 39 -12.71 4.49 -5.49
N LYS A 40 -11.53 3.96 -5.76
CA LYS A 40 -11.27 3.29 -7.04
C LYS A 40 -11.64 1.81 -7.00
N HIS A 41 -11.36 1.14 -5.89
CA HIS A 41 -11.59 -0.29 -5.77
C HIS A 41 -12.85 -0.63 -4.97
N GLN A 42 -13.48 0.37 -4.34
CA GLN A 42 -14.71 0.23 -3.57
C GLN A 42 -14.57 -0.83 -2.48
N LYS A 43 -13.41 -0.84 -1.80
CA LYS A 43 -13.11 -1.81 -0.76
C LYS A 43 -12.67 -1.11 0.51
N ASP A 44 -13.11 -1.69 1.65
CA ASP A 44 -12.61 -1.29 2.96
C ASP A 44 -11.23 -1.91 3.15
N SER A 45 -10.23 -1.07 3.45
CA SER A 45 -8.85 -1.52 3.60
C SER A 45 -8.68 -2.63 4.63
N PHE A 46 -9.55 -2.67 5.63
CA PHE A 46 -9.51 -3.69 6.67
C PHE A 46 -9.68 -5.10 6.11
N TYR A 47 -10.45 -5.25 5.03
CA TYR A 47 -10.79 -6.55 4.46
C TYR A 47 -10.00 -6.91 3.21
N ILE A 48 -9.04 -6.08 2.81
CA ILE A 48 -8.27 -6.35 1.60
C ILE A 48 -7.12 -7.31 1.91
N GLU A 49 -6.98 -8.35 1.11
CA GLU A 49 -5.86 -9.28 1.24
C GLU A 49 -4.54 -8.61 0.84
N ASP A 50 -3.42 -9.09 1.39
CA ASP A 50 -2.13 -8.42 1.26
C ASP A 50 -1.68 -8.26 -0.19
N ASP A 51 -1.87 -9.28 -1.02
CA ASP A 51 -1.44 -9.22 -2.42
C ASP A 51 -2.23 -8.18 -3.21
N GLU A 52 -3.52 -8.10 -2.96
CA GLU A 52 -4.37 -7.10 -3.58
C GLU A 52 -4.04 -5.71 -3.04
N PHE A 53 -3.78 -5.62 -1.74
CA PHE A 53 -3.41 -4.35 -1.12
C PHE A 53 -2.11 -3.81 -1.73
N MET A 54 -1.14 -4.70 -1.97
CA MET A 54 0.12 -4.29 -2.58
C MET A 54 -0.09 -3.75 -4.01
N LYS A 55 -1.04 -4.30 -4.75
CA LYS A 55 -1.39 -3.76 -6.07
C LYS A 55 -1.92 -2.33 -5.97
N ILE A 56 -2.74 -2.07 -4.95
CA ILE A 56 -3.28 -0.74 -4.71
C ILE A 56 -2.15 0.23 -4.32
N ILE A 57 -1.23 -0.23 -3.47
CA ILE A 57 -0.09 0.58 -3.05
C ILE A 57 0.78 0.94 -4.26
N ARG A 58 1.05 -0.03 -5.14
CA ARG A 58 1.81 0.23 -6.36
C ARG A 58 1.11 1.22 -7.27
N ASP A 59 -0.20 1.07 -7.41
CA ASP A 59 -0.99 2.00 -8.22
C ASP A 59 -0.85 3.42 -7.69
N LYS A 60 -0.84 3.58 -6.37
CA LYS A 60 -0.71 4.90 -5.75
C LYS A 60 0.70 5.47 -5.88
N LEU A 61 1.72 4.65 -5.66
CA LEU A 61 3.08 5.15 -5.48
C LEU A 61 3.95 5.06 -6.74
N GLU A 62 3.67 4.16 -7.66
CA GLU A 62 4.43 4.06 -8.91
C GLU A 62 3.90 4.99 -9.98
N VAL A 63 2.65 5.43 -9.85
CA VAL A 63 2.03 6.31 -10.84
C VAL A 63 2.72 7.68 -10.81
N GLY A 64 3.09 8.18 -11.97
CA GLY A 64 3.72 9.48 -12.10
C GLY A 64 5.21 9.47 -11.84
N ALA A 65 5.77 8.29 -11.63
CA ALA A 65 7.20 8.16 -11.48
C ALA A 65 7.92 8.44 -12.80
#